data_a938b93797b5336901ac5fa20a29d7f5
#
_entry.id   a938b93797b5336901ac5fa20a29d7f5
#
_cell.length_a   1.000
_cell.length_b   1.000
_cell.length_c   1.000
_cell.angle_alpha   90.00
_cell.angle_beta   90.00
_cell.angle_gamma   90.00
#
_symmetry.space_group_name_H-M   'P 1'
#
loop_
_entity.id
_entity.type
_entity.pdbx_description
1 polymer ?
#
loop_
_entity_poly.entity_id
_entity_poly.type
_entity_poly.pdbx_seq_one_letter_code
_entity_poly.pdbx_strand_id
1 'polypeptide(L)'
;IIWLKHGTDEGTDGHIDNVACFSAPGRVIAMTCNDKDDPYYDRLNENLEILKTSCDASGNRLKVVELEMSYRRIIPNDDEPGSYINFYIANNAIVLPIFNDKKSDENAKIVVQTEFPDRKLICLDGTQILLGGGGVHCITQQQPRSNNG
;
A
#
# COMPACT_ATOMS: atom_id res chain seq x y z
N ILE A 1 -18.54 3.90 4.02
CA ILE A 1 -17.67 3.62 2.86
C ILE A 1 -17.00 4.93 2.50
N ILE A 2 -15.69 4.87 2.25
CA ILE A 2 -14.89 6.01 1.76
C ILE A 2 -14.55 5.71 0.31
N TRP A 3 -14.93 6.59 -0.60
CA TRP A 3 -14.60 6.47 -2.02
C TRP A 3 -13.36 7.32 -2.33
N LEU A 4 -12.30 6.68 -2.83
CA LEU A 4 -11.14 7.35 -3.40
C LEU A 4 -11.38 7.60 -4.89
N LYS A 5 -10.75 8.63 -5.44
CA LYS A 5 -10.96 9.03 -6.84
C LYS A 5 -10.11 8.23 -7.83
N HIS A 6 -8.92 7.83 -7.40
CA HIS A 6 -7.90 7.31 -8.30
C HIS A 6 -7.30 6.00 -7.79
N GLY A 7 -7.07 5.09 -8.71
CA GLY A 7 -6.15 3.97 -8.53
C GLY A 7 -4.79 4.24 -9.17
N THR A 8 -3.93 3.23 -9.15
CA THR A 8 -2.59 3.29 -9.75
C THR A 8 -2.48 2.46 -11.02
N ASP A 9 -3.41 1.55 -11.25
CA ASP A 9 -3.39 0.59 -12.36
C ASP A 9 -4.71 0.65 -13.12
N GLU A 10 -4.64 0.92 -14.42
CA GLU A 10 -5.81 0.94 -15.29
C GLU A 10 -6.30 -0.49 -15.64
N GLY A 11 -5.41 -1.46 -15.61
CA GLY A 11 -5.72 -2.87 -15.93
C GLY A 11 -6.63 -3.53 -14.91
N THR A 12 -6.66 -3.03 -13.66
CA THR A 12 -7.51 -3.53 -12.56
C THR A 12 -8.59 -2.54 -12.14
N ASP A 13 -8.86 -1.49 -12.92
CA ASP A 13 -9.76 -0.38 -12.53
C ASP A 13 -9.36 0.28 -11.21
N GLY A 14 -8.08 0.19 -10.83
CA GLY A 14 -7.52 0.87 -9.68
C GLY A 14 -7.79 0.21 -8.34
N HIS A 15 -7.37 -1.03 -8.17
CA HIS A 15 -7.52 -1.78 -6.92
C HIS A 15 -6.97 -1.02 -5.69
N ILE A 16 -7.78 -1.00 -4.63
CA ILE A 16 -7.48 -0.26 -3.38
C ILE A 16 -6.23 -0.78 -2.65
N ASP A 17 -5.88 -2.05 -2.80
CA ASP A 17 -4.73 -2.67 -2.16
C ASP A 17 -3.38 -2.17 -2.66
N ASN A 18 -3.37 -1.39 -3.74
CA ASN A 18 -2.21 -0.61 -4.19
C ASN A 18 -2.18 0.82 -3.63
N VAL A 19 -3.27 1.32 -3.05
CA VAL A 19 -3.44 2.73 -2.70
C VAL A 19 -3.50 2.96 -1.20
N ALA A 20 -4.27 2.15 -0.46
CA ALA A 20 -4.43 2.32 0.98
C ALA A 20 -4.77 1.00 1.68
N CYS A 21 -4.31 0.88 2.93
CA CYS A 21 -4.58 -0.27 3.79
C CYS A 21 -4.74 0.18 5.24
N PHE A 22 -5.73 -0.36 5.95
CA PHE A 22 -5.84 -0.13 7.39
C PHE A 22 -4.77 -0.91 8.16
N SER A 23 -4.01 -0.21 9.02
CA SER A 23 -3.05 -0.84 9.94
C SER A 23 -3.70 -1.16 11.30
N ALA A 24 -4.71 -0.38 11.70
CA ALA A 24 -5.49 -0.57 12.93
C ALA A 24 -6.86 0.14 12.78
N PRO A 25 -7.82 -0.07 13.69
CA PRO A 25 -9.06 0.70 13.71
C PRO A 25 -8.80 2.20 13.72
N GLY A 26 -9.39 2.92 12.77
CA GLY A 26 -9.22 4.37 12.61
C GLY A 26 -7.83 4.82 12.10
N ARG A 27 -6.95 3.89 11.72
CA ARG A 27 -5.60 4.18 11.25
C ARG A 27 -5.34 3.56 9.88
N VAL A 28 -4.95 4.35 8.90
CA VAL A 28 -4.76 3.94 7.51
C VAL A 28 -3.39 4.35 6.99
N ILE A 29 -2.70 3.43 6.32
CA ILE A 29 -1.50 3.72 5.54
C ILE A 29 -1.96 4.06 4.13
N ALA A 30 -1.51 5.19 3.58
CA ALA A 30 -1.84 5.64 2.25
C ALA A 30 -0.58 5.84 1.41
N MET A 31 -0.62 5.40 0.16
CA MET A 31 0.46 5.66 -0.78
C MET A 31 0.52 7.14 -1.14
N THR A 32 1.72 7.68 -1.23
CA THR A 32 1.98 9.08 -1.59
C THR A 32 3.06 9.18 -2.66
N CYS A 33 3.06 10.33 -3.34
CA CYS A 33 4.11 10.75 -4.25
C CYS A 33 4.51 12.18 -3.90
N ASN A 34 5.81 12.44 -3.71
CA ASN A 34 6.34 13.75 -3.37
C ASN A 34 6.96 14.48 -4.58
N ASP A 35 7.17 13.79 -5.69
CA ASP A 35 7.66 14.37 -6.93
C ASP A 35 6.51 14.98 -7.73
N LYS A 36 6.50 16.32 -7.85
CA LYS A 36 5.45 17.07 -8.56
C LYS A 36 5.44 16.83 -10.07
N ASP A 37 6.54 16.35 -10.62
CA ASP A 37 6.66 16.06 -12.04
C ASP A 37 6.25 14.62 -12.37
N ASP A 38 5.96 13.80 -11.34
CA ASP A 38 5.50 12.42 -11.49
C ASP A 38 4.00 12.38 -11.85
N PRO A 39 3.58 11.55 -12.84
CA PRO A 39 2.18 11.45 -13.26
C PRO A 39 1.22 11.00 -12.17
N TYR A 40 1.72 10.40 -11.09
CA TYR A 40 0.91 9.96 -9.95
C TYR A 40 0.79 11.01 -8.84
N TYR A 41 1.50 12.14 -8.93
CA TYR A 41 1.50 13.16 -7.88
C TYR A 41 0.09 13.65 -7.54
N ASP A 42 -0.64 14.18 -8.51
CA ASP A 42 -1.97 14.75 -8.27
C ASP A 42 -2.97 13.67 -7.82
N ARG A 43 -2.95 12.50 -8.47
CA ARG A 43 -3.85 11.38 -8.17
C ARG A 43 -3.73 10.92 -6.71
N LEU A 44 -2.50 10.70 -6.24
CA LEU A 44 -2.25 10.21 -4.88
C LEU A 44 -2.51 11.28 -3.83
N ASN A 45 -2.20 12.55 -4.12
CA ASN A 45 -2.49 13.66 -3.21
C ASN A 45 -3.99 13.92 -3.07
N GLU A 46 -4.79 13.82 -4.14
CA GLU A 46 -6.25 13.90 -4.02
C GLU A 46 -6.83 12.79 -3.14
N ASN A 47 -6.36 11.55 -3.30
CA ASN A 47 -6.75 10.44 -2.43
C ASN A 47 -6.34 10.68 -0.98
N LEU A 48 -5.14 11.20 -0.75
CA LEU A 48 -4.62 11.52 0.57
C LEU A 48 -5.49 12.56 1.30
N GLU A 49 -5.92 13.61 0.62
CA GLU A 49 -6.81 14.63 1.19
C GLU A 49 -8.21 14.06 1.53
N ILE A 50 -8.74 13.16 0.69
CA ILE A 50 -9.98 12.43 1.01
C ILE A 50 -9.82 11.64 2.29
N LEU A 51 -8.74 10.87 2.43
CA LEU A 51 -8.49 10.07 3.63
C LEU A 51 -8.30 10.95 4.88
N LYS A 52 -7.52 12.04 4.79
CA LYS A 52 -7.28 13.00 5.89
C LYS A 52 -8.56 13.68 6.37
N THR A 53 -9.54 13.84 5.50
CA THR A 53 -10.83 14.46 5.84
C THR A 53 -11.93 13.46 6.19
N SER A 54 -11.69 12.17 6.02
CA SER A 54 -12.64 11.09 6.30
C SER A 54 -12.67 10.68 7.77
N CYS A 55 -13.78 10.02 8.14
CA CYS A 55 -13.98 9.44 9.46
C CYS A 55 -14.24 7.93 9.37
N ASP A 56 -13.92 7.23 10.46
CA ASP A 56 -14.30 5.82 10.64
C ASP A 56 -15.82 5.66 10.89
N ALA A 57 -16.28 4.43 11.07
CA ALA A 57 -17.70 4.13 11.34
C ALA A 57 -18.20 4.70 12.68
N SER A 58 -17.31 5.07 13.59
CA SER A 58 -17.62 5.68 14.87
C SER A 58 -17.60 7.23 14.83
N GLY A 59 -17.33 7.81 13.66
CA GLY A 59 -17.26 9.26 13.47
C GLY A 59 -15.90 9.88 13.84
N ASN A 60 -14.89 9.11 14.21
CA ASN A 60 -13.57 9.61 14.51
C ASN A 60 -12.77 9.86 13.23
N ARG A 61 -12.04 10.96 13.16
CA ARG A 61 -11.12 11.24 12.05
C ARG A 61 -10.09 10.14 11.88
N LEU A 62 -9.84 9.75 10.63
CA LEU A 62 -8.78 8.80 10.33
C LEU A 62 -7.41 9.39 10.65
N LYS A 63 -6.55 8.57 11.25
CA LYS A 63 -5.14 8.84 11.35
C LYS A 63 -4.44 8.28 10.12
N VAL A 64 -4.01 9.16 9.22
CA VAL A 64 -3.37 8.76 7.97
C VAL A 64 -1.85 8.71 8.17
N VAL A 65 -1.25 7.60 7.78
CA VAL A 65 0.20 7.38 7.72
C VAL A 65 0.61 7.38 6.26
N GLU A 66 1.50 8.26 5.90
CA GLU A 66 1.96 8.43 4.54
C GLU A 66 3.11 7.45 4.25
N LEU A 67 3.01 6.74 3.13
CA LEU A 67 4.02 5.81 2.64
C LEU A 67 4.33 6.13 1.18
N GLU A 68 5.51 6.67 0.95
CA GLU A 68 5.95 7.07 -0.38
C GLU A 68 6.14 5.84 -1.29
N MET A 69 5.66 5.93 -2.52
CA MET A 69 5.79 4.88 -3.53
C MET A 69 7.24 4.63 -3.93
N SER A 70 7.51 3.53 -4.63
CA SER A 70 8.77 3.36 -5.35
C SER A 70 8.78 4.23 -6.60
N TYR A 71 9.82 5.01 -6.80
CA TYR A 71 10.03 5.76 -8.05
C TYR A 71 10.68 4.93 -9.16
N ARG A 72 11.09 3.71 -8.85
CA ARG A 72 11.61 2.81 -9.86
C ARG A 72 10.47 2.28 -10.73
N ARG A 73 10.51 2.59 -12.01
CA ARG A 73 9.61 2.02 -13.00
C ARG A 73 10.12 0.63 -13.41
N ILE A 74 9.27 -0.37 -13.22
CA ILE A 74 9.61 -1.79 -13.37
C ILE A 74 9.03 -2.36 -14.65
N ILE A 75 7.80 -1.97 -14.98
CA ILE A 75 7.10 -2.44 -16.16
C ILE A 75 7.59 -1.64 -17.37
N PRO A 76 8.13 -2.28 -18.43
CA PRO A 76 8.58 -1.57 -19.63
C PRO A 76 7.45 -0.79 -20.30
N ASN A 77 7.70 0.48 -20.59
CA ASN A 77 6.72 1.40 -21.22
C ASN A 77 5.46 1.65 -20.40
N ASP A 78 5.53 1.47 -19.09
CA ASP A 78 4.45 1.76 -18.15
C ASP A 78 5.00 2.60 -17.00
N ASP A 79 4.20 3.57 -16.58
CA ASP A 79 4.53 4.46 -15.46
C ASP A 79 4.01 3.95 -14.11
N GLU A 80 3.41 2.75 -14.06
CA GLU A 80 2.89 2.18 -12.82
C GLU A 80 3.99 2.04 -11.77
N PRO A 81 3.79 2.66 -10.59
CA PRO A 81 4.77 2.62 -9.51
C PRO A 81 4.71 1.29 -8.75
N GLY A 82 5.83 0.85 -8.23
CA GLY A 82 5.84 -0.22 -7.23
C GLY A 82 5.15 0.23 -5.96
N SER A 83 4.04 -0.43 -5.60
CA SER A 83 3.28 -0.12 -4.40
C SER A 83 3.75 -0.92 -3.19
N TYR A 84 4.28 -0.24 -2.18
CA TYR A 84 4.57 -0.84 -0.88
C TYR A 84 3.31 -1.13 -0.06
N ILE A 85 2.14 -0.56 -0.42
CA ILE A 85 0.85 -0.84 0.24
C ILE A 85 0.38 -2.27 -0.04
N ASN A 86 0.81 -2.85 -1.15
CA ASN A 86 0.43 -4.21 -1.55
C ASN A 86 1.19 -5.29 -0.75
N PHE A 87 1.35 -5.07 0.56
CA PHE A 87 1.91 -6.06 1.49
C PHE A 87 0.83 -7.02 1.98
N TYR A 88 1.24 -8.22 2.40
CA TYR A 88 0.35 -9.20 3.01
C TYR A 88 0.49 -9.23 4.53
N ILE A 89 -0.65 -9.17 5.23
CA ILE A 89 -0.71 -9.27 6.70
C ILE A 89 -0.96 -10.73 7.09
N ALA A 90 0.10 -11.43 7.51
CA ALA A 90 0.02 -12.77 8.08
C ALA A 90 -0.15 -12.70 9.61
N ASN A 91 -0.41 -13.85 10.27
CA ASN A 91 -0.69 -13.88 11.71
C ASN A 91 0.43 -13.27 12.57
N ASN A 92 1.70 -13.53 12.26
CA ASN A 92 2.85 -13.07 13.03
C ASN A 92 3.88 -12.31 12.18
N ALA A 93 3.53 -11.98 10.95
CA ALA A 93 4.45 -11.35 10.00
C ALA A 93 3.72 -10.42 9.05
N ILE A 94 4.48 -9.50 8.48
CA ILE A 94 4.11 -8.72 7.29
C ILE A 94 5.05 -9.14 6.17
N VAL A 95 4.51 -9.50 5.00
CA VAL A 95 5.29 -9.75 3.79
C VAL A 95 5.25 -8.50 2.94
N LEU A 96 6.36 -7.76 2.93
CA LEU A 96 6.49 -6.47 2.26
C LEU A 96 7.21 -6.65 0.92
N PRO A 97 6.60 -6.23 -0.23
CA PRO A 97 7.34 -6.13 -1.48
C PRO A 97 8.41 -5.04 -1.39
N ILE A 98 9.57 -5.30 -1.96
CA ILE A 98 10.62 -4.31 -2.20
C ILE A 98 10.96 -4.32 -3.70
N PHE A 99 11.43 -3.17 -4.22
CA PHE A 99 11.56 -2.97 -5.66
C PHE A 99 12.98 -2.63 -6.11
N ASN A 100 13.99 -2.88 -5.24
CA ASN A 100 15.39 -2.48 -5.47
C ASN A 100 15.56 -0.97 -5.66
N ASP A 101 14.68 -0.18 -5.04
CA ASP A 101 14.79 1.26 -4.84
C ASP A 101 15.27 1.51 -3.40
N LYS A 102 16.57 1.55 -3.24
CA LYS A 102 17.22 1.50 -1.91
C LYS A 102 16.65 2.50 -0.91
N LYS A 103 16.37 3.73 -1.35
CA LYS A 103 15.86 4.80 -0.48
C LYS A 103 14.39 4.55 -0.09
N SER A 104 13.55 4.28 -1.08
CA SER A 104 12.13 4.05 -0.87
C SER A 104 11.87 2.73 -0.15
N ASP A 105 12.64 1.67 -0.46
CA ASP A 105 12.57 0.38 0.23
C ASP A 105 12.87 0.52 1.74
N GLU A 106 13.92 1.28 2.13
CA GLU A 106 14.25 1.51 3.54
C GLU A 106 13.17 2.34 4.25
N ASN A 107 12.63 3.36 3.61
CA ASN A 107 11.50 4.13 4.14
C ASN A 107 10.29 3.23 4.37
N ALA A 108 9.94 2.40 3.40
CA ALA A 108 8.82 1.47 3.49
C ALA A 108 8.98 0.49 4.67
N LYS A 109 10.17 -0.08 4.87
CA LYS A 109 10.47 -0.95 6.01
C LYS A 109 10.23 -0.24 7.34
N ILE A 110 10.72 0.99 7.48
CA ILE A 110 10.57 1.78 8.72
C ILE A 110 9.08 2.06 8.98
N VAL A 111 8.34 2.56 7.99
CA VAL A 111 6.93 2.89 8.14
C VAL A 111 6.12 1.65 8.48
N VAL A 112 6.25 0.57 7.72
CA VAL A 112 5.47 -0.65 7.93
C VAL A 112 5.83 -1.32 9.25
N GLN A 113 7.11 -1.37 9.65
CA GLN A 113 7.49 -1.92 10.95
C GLN A 113 6.97 -1.06 12.13
N THR A 114 6.88 0.26 11.94
CA THR A 114 6.31 1.17 12.96
C THR A 114 4.80 0.95 13.11
N GLU A 115 4.10 0.68 12.02
CA GLU A 115 2.66 0.42 12.05
C GLU A 115 2.29 -0.98 12.57
N PHE A 116 3.21 -1.93 12.46
CA PHE A 116 3.02 -3.32 12.88
C PHE A 116 4.17 -3.79 13.81
N PRO A 117 4.35 -3.16 15.00
CA PRO A 117 5.51 -3.42 15.86
C PRO A 117 5.60 -4.86 16.37
N ASP A 118 4.46 -5.53 16.50
CA ASP A 118 4.37 -6.91 17.03
C ASP A 118 4.50 -7.98 15.94
N ARG A 119 4.74 -7.59 14.68
CA ARG A 119 4.86 -8.51 13.55
C ARG A 119 6.26 -8.50 12.98
N LYS A 120 6.76 -9.68 12.62
CA LYS A 120 8.02 -9.81 11.92
C LYS A 120 7.89 -9.28 10.50
N LEU A 121 8.74 -8.33 10.11
CA LEU A 121 8.81 -7.87 8.73
C LEU A 121 9.63 -8.85 7.89
N ILE A 122 9.06 -9.32 6.78
CA ILE A 122 9.68 -10.18 5.79
C ILE A 122 9.64 -9.44 4.46
N CYS A 123 10.80 -9.04 3.95
CA CYS A 123 10.90 -8.40 2.65
C CYS A 123 11.15 -9.43 1.57
N LEU A 124 10.50 -9.27 0.44
CA LEU A 124 10.77 -10.05 -0.77
C LEU A 124 10.86 -9.14 -1.99
N ASP A 125 11.63 -9.55 -3.00
CA ASP A 125 11.69 -8.84 -4.27
C ASP A 125 10.33 -8.97 -5.00
N GLY A 126 9.58 -7.88 -5.03
CA GLY A 126 8.27 -7.78 -5.67
C GLY A 126 8.34 -7.57 -7.19
N THR A 127 9.52 -7.35 -7.74
CA THR A 127 9.72 -7.00 -9.17
C THR A 127 9.06 -7.98 -10.11
N GLN A 128 9.27 -9.30 -9.90
CA GLN A 128 8.72 -10.32 -10.79
C GLN A 128 7.20 -10.49 -10.63
N ILE A 129 6.69 -10.25 -9.44
CA ILE A 129 5.24 -10.30 -9.18
C ILE A 129 4.56 -9.13 -9.89
N LEU A 130 5.14 -7.93 -9.78
CA LEU A 130 4.63 -6.73 -10.45
C LEU A 130 4.64 -6.88 -11.98
N LEU A 131 5.71 -7.43 -12.56
CA LEU A 131 5.76 -7.77 -13.99
C LEU A 131 4.67 -8.76 -14.42
N GLY A 132 4.16 -9.56 -13.50
CA GLY A 132 3.03 -10.48 -13.71
C GLY A 132 1.65 -9.81 -13.60
N GLY A 133 1.59 -8.48 -13.36
CA GLY A 133 0.35 -7.71 -13.30
C GLY A 133 -0.30 -7.66 -11.92
N GLY A 134 0.49 -7.63 -10.85
CA GLY A 134 -0.04 -7.49 -9.49
C GLY A 134 1.03 -7.35 -8.42
N GLY A 135 0.62 -7.37 -7.14
CA GLY A 135 1.53 -7.31 -6.01
C GLY A 135 1.41 -8.53 -5.09
N VAL A 136 2.07 -8.47 -3.95
CA VAL A 136 2.08 -9.58 -2.97
C VAL A 136 0.69 -9.86 -2.43
N HIS A 137 -0.08 -8.83 -2.09
CA HIS A 137 -1.46 -8.98 -1.61
C HIS A 137 -2.36 -9.61 -2.69
N CYS A 138 -2.21 -9.18 -3.96
CA CYS A 138 -3.03 -9.63 -5.08
C CYS A 138 -2.97 -11.16 -5.31
N ILE A 139 -1.85 -11.80 -5.00
CA ILE A 139 -1.65 -13.26 -5.16
C ILE A 139 -1.94 -14.04 -3.87
N THR A 140 -2.51 -13.41 -2.85
CA THR A 140 -2.82 -14.03 -1.55
C THR A 140 -4.32 -14.05 -1.27
N GLN A 141 -4.74 -14.96 -0.41
CA GLN A 141 -6.11 -15.05 0.08
C GLN A 141 -6.10 -15.43 1.56
N GLN A 142 -6.84 -14.67 2.37
CA GLN A 142 -6.99 -14.95 3.80
C GLN A 142 -7.89 -16.17 4.00
N GLN A 143 -7.43 -17.06 4.85
CA GLN A 143 -8.25 -18.16 5.35
C GLN A 143 -8.55 -17.95 6.84
N PRO A 144 -9.74 -17.44 7.21
CA PRO A 144 -10.11 -17.24 8.60
C PRO A 144 -10.09 -18.57 9.37
N ARG A 145 -9.59 -18.52 10.61
CA ARG A 145 -9.66 -19.68 11.48
C ARG A 145 -11.12 -19.95 11.86
N SER A 146 -11.59 -21.19 11.74
CA SER A 146 -12.92 -21.55 12.25
C SER A 146 -12.93 -21.48 13.78
N ASN A 147 -13.99 -20.90 14.36
CA ASN A 147 -14.18 -20.84 15.83
C ASN A 147 -14.58 -22.20 16.45
N ASN A 148 -14.44 -23.31 15.70
CA ASN A 148 -14.71 -24.66 16.19
C ASN A 148 -13.41 -25.30 16.68
N GLY A 149 -13.09 -25.01 17.93
CA GLY A 149 -11.98 -25.57 18.66
C GLY A 149 -11.97 -25.10 20.08
#